data_d29b0dceb444812c40e9c279eb156f5c
#
_entry.id   d29b0dceb444812c40e9c279eb156f5c
#
_cell.length_a   1.000
_cell.length_b   1.000
_cell.length_c   1.000
_cell.angle_alpha   90.00
_cell.angle_beta   90.00
_cell.angle_gamma   90.00
#
_symmetry.space_group_name_H-M   'P 1'
#
loop_
_entity.id
_entity.type
_entity.pdbx_description
1 polymer ?
#
loop_
_entity_poly.entity_id
_entity_poly.type
_entity_poly.pdbx_seq_one_letter_code
_entity_poly.pdbx_strand_id
1 'polypeptide(L)'
;MKRLIILSLTLVLLAGCGVYRKYERSELPAENLFLNSETQDTATIATIPWQEFFTDTHLRALIEQGLRQNTDFRVAGLRVEAAEAVLRNARLAYLPAISLNPEASVSQFDGSRAKSYNLAVAANWEIDLFGKVTNAKRGARSALEQSRTYRQAVQTQLVATIANSYYTLLMLDNQLAISRQTYESWTETERTLEALKRAGQSNDAAVLQARGSRLALEASMLTLEKEIRNTENSICALLGMPLMPIERSAMAGQLFPDTLAVGIPVQLLANRPDVRQA
;
A
#
# COMPACT_ATOMS: atom_id res chain seq x y z
N MET A 1 49.72 -34.01 -33.82
CA MET A 1 49.74 -32.59 -33.42
C MET A 1 48.46 -31.86 -33.77
N LYS A 2 47.95 -31.84 -35.01
CA LYS A 2 46.70 -31.14 -35.40
C LYS A 2 45.47 -31.57 -34.58
N ARG A 3 45.30 -32.87 -34.26
CA ARG A 3 44.16 -33.36 -33.43
C ARG A 3 44.25 -32.93 -31.98
N LEU A 4 45.47 -32.80 -31.42
CA LEU A 4 45.68 -32.30 -30.07
C LEU A 4 45.38 -30.79 -29.97
N ILE A 5 45.74 -30.02 -30.98
CA ILE A 5 45.43 -28.58 -31.04
C ILE A 5 43.92 -28.34 -31.16
N ILE A 6 43.25 -29.14 -31.99
CA ILE A 6 41.77 -29.06 -32.10
C ILE A 6 41.09 -29.44 -30.79
N LEU A 7 41.56 -30.47 -30.09
CA LEU A 7 41.05 -30.91 -28.80
C LEU A 7 41.26 -29.85 -27.70
N SER A 8 42.43 -29.21 -27.69
CA SER A 8 42.74 -28.13 -26.73
C SER A 8 41.93 -26.87 -27.02
N LEU A 9 41.72 -26.53 -28.30
CA LEU A 9 40.92 -25.39 -28.70
C LEU A 9 39.41 -25.59 -28.38
N THR A 10 38.89 -26.82 -28.55
CA THR A 10 37.54 -27.18 -28.11
C THR A 10 37.39 -27.17 -26.57
N LEU A 11 38.40 -27.58 -25.83
CA LEU A 11 38.39 -27.53 -24.37
C LEU A 11 38.40 -26.09 -23.83
N VAL A 12 39.12 -25.17 -24.49
CA VAL A 12 39.15 -23.75 -24.16
C VAL A 12 37.81 -23.06 -24.50
N LEU A 13 37.15 -23.49 -25.60
CA LEU A 13 35.81 -22.99 -25.97
C LEU A 13 34.72 -23.52 -25.04
N LEU A 14 34.90 -24.69 -24.42
CA LEU A 14 33.97 -25.27 -23.44
C LEU A 14 34.19 -24.73 -22.03
N ALA A 15 35.36 -24.13 -21.72
CA ALA A 15 35.55 -23.34 -20.50
C ALA A 15 34.83 -22.01 -20.64
N GLY A 16 33.52 -22.08 -20.82
CA GLY A 16 32.63 -20.93 -21.02
C GLY A 16 32.80 -19.94 -19.87
N CYS A 17 33.45 -18.82 -20.14
CA CYS A 17 33.41 -17.67 -19.25
C CYS A 17 31.94 -17.32 -19.01
N GLY A 18 31.47 -17.54 -17.79
CA GLY A 18 30.16 -17.03 -17.38
C GLY A 18 30.12 -15.52 -17.63
N VAL A 19 29.50 -15.10 -18.73
CA VAL A 19 29.39 -13.70 -19.14
C VAL A 19 28.64 -12.89 -18.08
N TYR A 20 27.86 -13.57 -17.24
CA TYR A 20 27.07 -12.97 -16.17
C TYR A 20 27.62 -13.38 -14.82
N ARG A 21 28.03 -12.38 -14.03
CA ARG A 21 28.40 -12.58 -12.62
C ARG A 21 27.11 -12.87 -11.83
N LYS A 22 27.15 -13.93 -11.01
CA LYS A 22 26.03 -14.22 -10.11
C LYS A 22 25.93 -13.09 -9.11
N TYR A 23 24.71 -12.52 -8.95
CA TYR A 23 24.47 -11.52 -7.91
C TYR A 23 24.67 -12.17 -6.53
N GLU A 24 25.53 -11.59 -5.73
CA GLU A 24 25.72 -11.92 -4.32
C GLU A 24 25.22 -10.74 -3.49
N ARG A 25 24.30 -11.04 -2.59
CA ARG A 25 23.75 -10.03 -1.68
C ARG A 25 24.86 -9.55 -0.75
N SER A 26 25.05 -8.25 -0.62
CA SER A 26 25.96 -7.67 0.39
C SER A 26 25.52 -8.09 1.79
N GLU A 27 26.44 -8.59 2.59
CA GLU A 27 26.19 -8.82 4.00
C GLU A 27 26.03 -7.47 4.69
N LEU A 28 24.83 -7.19 5.18
CA LEU A 28 24.59 -6.01 6.02
C LEU A 28 25.08 -6.35 7.44
N PRO A 29 25.86 -5.46 8.08
CA PRO A 29 26.18 -5.63 9.48
C PRO A 29 24.90 -5.57 10.31
N ALA A 30 24.36 -6.74 10.66
CA ALA A 30 23.12 -6.86 11.44
C ALA A 30 23.36 -6.69 12.95
N GLU A 31 24.63 -6.65 13.38
CA GLU A 31 24.99 -6.49 14.78
C GLU A 31 24.83 -5.02 15.20
N ASN A 32 24.08 -4.80 16.28
CA ASN A 32 23.84 -3.49 16.91
C ASN A 32 23.04 -2.45 16.09
N LEU A 33 22.22 -2.86 15.14
CA LEU A 33 21.31 -1.96 14.42
C LEU A 33 20.29 -1.27 15.33
N PHE A 34 20.04 -1.79 16.51
CA PHE A 34 19.06 -1.26 17.46
C PHE A 34 19.67 -1.20 18.86
N LEU A 35 19.69 -0.01 19.43
CA LEU A 35 20.01 0.24 20.83
C LEU A 35 18.94 -0.47 21.70
N ASN A 36 19.29 -1.48 22.47
CA ASN A 36 18.43 -2.23 23.40
C ASN A 36 17.76 -3.51 22.85
N SER A 37 18.38 -4.29 22.00
CA SER A 37 17.86 -5.59 21.58
C SER A 37 18.20 -6.76 22.54
N GLU A 38 17.99 -6.58 23.83
CA GLU A 38 18.16 -7.68 24.81
C GLU A 38 16.97 -8.67 24.84
N THR A 39 15.92 -8.42 24.07
CA THR A 39 14.72 -9.27 24.06
C THR A 39 14.97 -10.50 23.20
N GLN A 40 15.04 -11.66 23.84
CA GLN A 40 15.01 -12.98 23.19
C GLN A 40 13.60 -13.41 22.77
N ASP A 41 12.60 -12.55 22.96
CA ASP A 41 11.21 -12.83 22.61
C ASP A 41 11.04 -12.79 21.08
N THR A 42 10.67 -13.93 20.51
CA THR A 42 10.39 -14.08 19.07
C THR A 42 8.96 -13.67 18.72
N ALA A 43 8.09 -13.42 19.69
CA ALA A 43 6.76 -12.91 19.45
C ALA A 43 6.85 -11.49 18.87
N THR A 44 6.22 -11.26 17.76
CA THR A 44 6.23 -9.94 17.11
C THR A 44 4.85 -9.55 16.62
N ILE A 45 4.50 -8.29 16.79
CA ILE A 45 3.28 -7.70 16.24
C ILE A 45 3.19 -7.87 14.71
N ALA A 46 4.32 -8.01 14.02
CA ALA A 46 4.36 -8.17 12.56
C ALA A 46 3.74 -9.49 12.06
N THR A 47 3.50 -10.48 12.95
CA THR A 47 2.86 -11.76 12.62
C THR A 47 1.37 -11.78 12.94
N ILE A 48 0.85 -10.79 13.66
CA ILE A 48 -0.55 -10.72 14.04
C ILE A 48 -1.38 -10.25 12.84
N PRO A 49 -2.39 -11.02 12.40
CA PRO A 49 -3.32 -10.56 11.39
C PRO A 49 -4.05 -9.28 11.86
N TRP A 50 -4.25 -8.31 10.97
CA TRP A 50 -4.95 -7.07 11.31
C TRP A 50 -6.36 -7.31 11.89
N GLN A 51 -7.01 -8.41 11.51
CA GLN A 51 -8.33 -8.81 12.04
C GLN A 51 -8.30 -9.15 13.53
N GLU A 52 -7.17 -9.63 14.03
CA GLU A 52 -6.97 -9.93 15.46
C GLU A 52 -6.49 -8.69 16.20
N PHE A 53 -5.73 -7.82 15.52
CA PHE A 53 -5.21 -6.59 16.10
C PHE A 53 -6.33 -5.56 16.36
N PHE A 54 -7.23 -5.35 15.39
CA PHE A 54 -8.35 -4.43 15.54
C PHE A 54 -9.60 -5.18 16.02
N THR A 55 -10.10 -4.84 17.21
CA THR A 55 -11.27 -5.49 17.83
C THR A 55 -12.59 -4.84 17.43
N ASP A 56 -12.58 -3.57 17.02
CA ASP A 56 -13.77 -2.82 16.63
C ASP A 56 -14.39 -3.36 15.33
N THR A 57 -15.66 -3.75 15.39
CA THR A 57 -16.39 -4.34 14.25
C THR A 57 -16.63 -3.36 13.12
N HIS A 58 -16.89 -2.07 13.42
CA HIS A 58 -17.07 -1.02 12.42
C HIS A 58 -15.75 -0.78 11.67
N LEU A 59 -14.62 -0.66 12.40
CA LEU A 59 -13.31 -0.50 11.79
C LEU A 59 -12.96 -1.69 10.90
N ARG A 60 -13.21 -2.93 11.35
CA ARG A 60 -12.97 -4.12 10.52
C ARG A 60 -13.79 -4.09 9.21
N ALA A 61 -15.07 -3.73 9.29
CA ALA A 61 -15.92 -3.62 8.11
C ALA A 61 -15.39 -2.57 7.11
N LEU A 62 -14.92 -1.40 7.60
CA LEU A 62 -14.30 -0.36 6.77
C LEU A 62 -13.00 -0.84 6.12
N ILE A 63 -12.13 -1.53 6.85
CA ILE A 63 -10.89 -2.10 6.30
C ILE A 63 -11.20 -3.13 5.21
N GLU A 64 -12.13 -4.06 5.46
CA GLU A 64 -12.53 -5.05 4.46
C GLU A 64 -13.11 -4.40 3.20
N GLN A 65 -13.92 -3.36 3.36
CA GLN A 65 -14.46 -2.62 2.23
C GLN A 65 -13.36 -1.90 1.45
N GLY A 66 -12.41 -1.26 2.14
CA GLY A 66 -11.24 -0.63 1.52
C GLY A 66 -10.43 -1.64 0.71
N LEU A 67 -10.13 -2.82 1.27
CA LEU A 67 -9.41 -3.88 0.57
C LEU A 67 -10.16 -4.43 -0.65
N ARG A 68 -11.48 -4.33 -0.68
CA ARG A 68 -12.27 -4.73 -1.86
C ARG A 68 -12.37 -3.65 -2.93
N GLN A 69 -12.47 -2.37 -2.56
CA GLN A 69 -12.88 -1.30 -3.47
C GLN A 69 -11.83 -0.23 -3.73
N ASN A 70 -10.80 -0.11 -2.86
CA ASN A 70 -9.78 0.92 -3.04
C ASN A 70 -9.06 0.77 -4.38
N THR A 71 -8.99 1.87 -5.13
CA THR A 71 -8.43 1.91 -6.49
C THR A 71 -6.94 1.58 -6.50
N ASP A 72 -6.16 2.13 -5.56
CA ASP A 72 -4.71 1.92 -5.52
C ASP A 72 -4.35 0.48 -5.21
N PHE A 73 -5.10 -0.16 -4.30
CA PHE A 73 -4.92 -1.57 -3.99
C PHE A 73 -5.30 -2.48 -5.18
N ARG A 74 -6.36 -2.13 -5.92
CA ARG A 74 -6.73 -2.82 -7.16
C ARG A 74 -5.68 -2.66 -8.24
N VAL A 75 -5.15 -1.45 -8.44
CA VAL A 75 -4.05 -1.19 -9.39
C VAL A 75 -2.80 -1.99 -9.00
N ALA A 76 -2.47 -2.07 -7.71
CA ALA A 76 -1.38 -2.92 -7.24
C ALA A 76 -1.61 -4.41 -7.57
N GLY A 77 -2.86 -4.90 -7.48
CA GLY A 77 -3.25 -6.24 -7.93
C GLY A 77 -3.02 -6.46 -9.43
N LEU A 78 -3.49 -5.54 -10.26
CA LEU A 78 -3.29 -5.59 -11.72
C LEU A 78 -1.81 -5.57 -12.12
N ARG A 79 -0.95 -4.86 -11.38
CA ARG A 79 0.51 -4.89 -11.58
C ARG A 79 1.09 -6.29 -11.34
N VAL A 80 0.59 -7.01 -10.35
CA VAL A 80 1.00 -8.41 -10.11
C VAL A 80 0.58 -9.30 -11.27
N GLU A 81 -0.65 -9.18 -11.77
CA GLU A 81 -1.15 -9.94 -12.92
C GLU A 81 -0.32 -9.65 -14.19
N ALA A 82 0.00 -8.37 -14.44
CA ALA A 82 0.86 -7.97 -15.54
C ALA A 82 2.27 -8.60 -15.43
N ALA A 83 2.88 -8.58 -14.24
CA ALA A 83 4.19 -9.20 -13.99
C ALA A 83 4.12 -10.74 -14.15
N GLU A 84 3.03 -11.38 -13.77
CA GLU A 84 2.80 -12.83 -14.01
C GLU A 84 2.72 -13.14 -15.50
N ALA A 85 2.05 -12.29 -16.29
CA ALA A 85 2.00 -12.43 -17.74
C ALA A 85 3.39 -12.28 -18.38
N VAL A 86 4.19 -11.30 -17.93
CA VAL A 86 5.58 -11.12 -18.38
C VAL A 86 6.44 -12.35 -18.04
N LEU A 87 6.33 -12.89 -16.83
CA LEU A 87 7.05 -14.11 -16.46
C LEU A 87 6.59 -15.32 -17.29
N ARG A 88 5.30 -15.44 -17.59
CA ARG A 88 4.77 -16.47 -18.47
C ARG A 88 5.38 -16.36 -19.88
N ASN A 89 5.41 -15.14 -20.42
CA ASN A 89 6.05 -14.88 -21.73
C ASN A 89 7.55 -15.23 -21.71
N ALA A 90 8.29 -14.83 -20.68
CA ALA A 90 9.69 -15.18 -20.52
C ALA A 90 9.94 -16.71 -20.42
N ARG A 91 8.97 -17.48 -19.91
CA ARG A 91 9.04 -18.95 -19.91
C ARG A 91 8.78 -19.55 -21.30
N LEU A 92 7.86 -18.94 -22.07
CA LEU A 92 7.56 -19.37 -23.43
C LEU A 92 8.70 -19.07 -24.41
N ALA A 93 9.60 -18.13 -24.11
CA ALA A 93 10.77 -17.80 -24.92
C ALA A 93 11.76 -18.97 -25.08
N TYR A 94 11.64 -20.05 -24.31
CA TYR A 94 12.40 -21.30 -24.53
C TYR A 94 11.82 -22.17 -25.66
N LEU A 95 10.60 -21.87 -26.11
CA LEU A 95 9.93 -22.60 -27.19
C LEU A 95 10.12 -21.87 -28.52
N PRO A 96 10.13 -22.58 -29.66
CA PRO A 96 10.12 -21.93 -30.97
C PRO A 96 8.84 -21.09 -31.16
N ALA A 97 9.01 -19.86 -31.63
CA ALA A 97 7.91 -19.02 -32.05
C ALA A 97 7.49 -19.38 -33.49
N ILE A 98 6.22 -19.76 -33.65
CA ILE A 98 5.63 -20.07 -34.94
C ILE A 98 4.77 -18.88 -35.38
N SER A 99 5.04 -18.33 -36.54
CA SER A 99 4.25 -17.26 -37.13
C SER A 99 3.66 -17.69 -38.50
N LEU A 100 2.43 -17.29 -38.73
CA LEU A 100 1.71 -17.44 -39.98
C LEU A 100 1.52 -16.05 -40.60
N ASN A 101 2.12 -15.81 -41.72
CA ASN A 101 2.11 -14.50 -42.38
C ASN A 101 1.34 -14.60 -43.72
N PRO A 102 0.02 -14.43 -43.74
CA PRO A 102 -0.74 -14.31 -44.97
C PRO A 102 -0.50 -12.93 -45.59
N GLU A 103 -0.17 -12.92 -46.87
CA GLU A 103 0.01 -11.70 -47.66
C GLU A 103 -0.85 -11.79 -48.89
N ALA A 104 -1.60 -10.74 -49.19
CA ALA A 104 -2.36 -10.60 -50.38
C ALA A 104 -2.01 -9.26 -51.05
N SER A 105 -1.59 -9.28 -52.30
CA SER A 105 -1.32 -8.06 -53.04
C SER A 105 -2.13 -8.01 -54.35
N VAL A 106 -2.56 -6.81 -54.72
CA VAL A 106 -3.23 -6.53 -55.96
C VAL A 106 -2.41 -5.43 -56.64
N SER A 107 -1.85 -5.75 -57.78
CA SER A 107 -1.15 -4.77 -58.61
C SER A 107 -1.93 -4.54 -59.91
N GLN A 108 -1.98 -3.28 -60.38
CA GLN A 108 -2.57 -2.90 -61.64
C GLN A 108 -1.54 -2.09 -62.40
N PHE A 109 -1.20 -2.57 -63.58
CA PHE A 109 -0.25 -1.91 -64.49
C PHE A 109 -0.79 -2.02 -65.90
N ASP A 110 -0.83 -0.92 -66.66
CA ASP A 110 -1.25 -0.85 -68.04
C ASP A 110 -2.55 -1.61 -68.32
N GLY A 111 -3.58 -1.39 -67.50
CA GLY A 111 -4.90 -2.04 -67.66
C GLY A 111 -4.97 -3.50 -67.24
N SER A 112 -3.85 -4.13 -66.94
CA SER A 112 -3.78 -5.50 -66.43
C SER A 112 -3.77 -5.54 -64.92
N ARG A 113 -4.60 -6.40 -64.32
CA ARG A 113 -4.72 -6.58 -62.86
C ARG A 113 -4.17 -7.94 -62.46
N ALA A 114 -3.08 -7.95 -61.70
CA ALA A 114 -2.51 -9.15 -61.13
C ALA A 114 -2.86 -9.24 -59.63
N LYS A 115 -3.24 -10.45 -59.19
CA LYS A 115 -3.49 -10.77 -57.78
C LYS A 115 -2.47 -11.81 -57.36
N SER A 116 -1.79 -11.56 -56.24
CA SER A 116 -0.86 -12.52 -55.66
C SER A 116 -1.30 -12.82 -54.22
N TYR A 117 -1.26 -14.09 -53.87
CA TYR A 117 -1.55 -14.58 -52.52
C TYR A 117 -0.33 -15.39 -52.08
N ASN A 118 0.22 -15.04 -50.95
CA ASN A 118 1.32 -15.75 -50.30
C ASN A 118 0.92 -16.15 -48.89
N LEU A 119 1.18 -17.39 -48.51
CA LEU A 119 0.97 -17.92 -47.18
C LEU A 119 2.28 -18.52 -46.70
N ALA A 120 3.02 -17.76 -45.88
CA ALA A 120 4.28 -18.19 -45.32
C ALA A 120 4.13 -18.61 -43.85
N VAL A 121 4.68 -19.76 -43.53
CA VAL A 121 4.85 -20.21 -42.13
C VAL A 121 6.32 -20.06 -41.80
N ALA A 122 6.64 -19.35 -40.71
CA ALA A 122 8.00 -19.22 -40.20
C ALA A 122 8.10 -19.75 -38.76
N ALA A 123 9.18 -20.45 -38.46
CA ALA A 123 9.50 -20.90 -37.12
C ALA A 123 10.86 -20.29 -36.71
N ASN A 124 10.86 -19.52 -35.65
CA ASN A 124 12.06 -18.90 -35.08
C ASN A 124 12.33 -19.47 -33.68
N TRP A 125 13.56 -19.93 -33.48
CA TRP A 125 13.96 -20.47 -32.19
C TRP A 125 15.30 -19.88 -31.75
N GLU A 126 15.34 -19.29 -30.54
CA GLU A 126 16.55 -18.74 -29.94
C GLU A 126 17.08 -19.77 -28.93
N ILE A 127 18.21 -20.42 -29.27
CA ILE A 127 18.89 -21.35 -28.36
C ILE A 127 19.66 -20.53 -27.32
N ASP A 128 19.47 -20.81 -26.04
CA ASP A 128 20.04 -20.04 -24.93
C ASP A 128 21.47 -20.45 -24.59
N LEU A 129 22.42 -20.26 -25.53
CA LEU A 129 23.82 -20.65 -25.36
C LEU A 129 24.54 -19.79 -24.30
N PHE A 130 24.19 -18.53 -24.17
CA PHE A 130 24.84 -17.57 -23.27
C PHE A 130 23.97 -17.12 -22.10
N GLY A 131 22.85 -17.78 -21.84
CA GLY A 131 21.99 -17.49 -20.71
C GLY A 131 21.12 -16.24 -20.85
N LYS A 132 20.91 -15.70 -22.05
CA LYS A 132 20.04 -14.53 -22.31
C LYS A 132 18.61 -14.78 -21.87
N VAL A 133 18.01 -15.88 -22.34
CA VAL A 133 16.64 -16.28 -22.02
C VAL A 133 16.52 -16.63 -20.54
N THR A 134 17.51 -17.36 -20.00
CA THR A 134 17.58 -17.72 -18.59
C THR A 134 17.62 -16.48 -17.68
N ASN A 135 18.44 -15.49 -18.00
CA ASN A 135 18.53 -14.27 -17.21
C ASN A 135 17.29 -13.38 -17.38
N ALA A 136 16.70 -13.31 -18.58
CA ALA A 136 15.41 -12.63 -18.80
C ALA A 136 14.30 -13.25 -17.90
N LYS A 137 14.21 -14.58 -17.85
CA LYS A 137 13.27 -15.28 -16.95
C LYS A 137 13.55 -15.00 -15.46
N ARG A 138 14.83 -14.98 -15.06
CA ARG A 138 15.20 -14.64 -13.66
C ARG A 138 14.77 -13.20 -13.34
N GLY A 139 15.07 -12.25 -14.22
CA GLY A 139 14.64 -10.85 -14.07
C GLY A 139 13.12 -10.73 -13.99
N ALA A 140 12.37 -11.40 -14.86
CA ALA A 140 10.91 -11.41 -14.80
C ALA A 140 10.36 -12.03 -13.51
N ARG A 141 11.02 -13.06 -12.96
CA ARG A 141 10.66 -13.64 -11.66
C ARG A 141 10.88 -12.65 -10.52
N SER A 142 12.03 -11.97 -10.51
CA SER A 142 12.33 -10.95 -9.49
C SER A 142 11.34 -9.77 -9.58
N ALA A 143 10.99 -9.32 -10.80
CA ALA A 143 9.98 -8.28 -11.01
C ALA A 143 8.59 -8.69 -10.50
N LEU A 144 8.21 -9.98 -10.63
CA LEU A 144 6.98 -10.50 -10.06
C LEU A 144 7.00 -10.46 -8.52
N GLU A 145 8.09 -10.92 -7.89
CA GLU A 145 8.21 -10.87 -6.43
C GLU A 145 8.21 -9.41 -5.91
N GLN A 146 8.86 -8.49 -6.62
CA GLN A 146 8.80 -7.06 -6.35
C GLN A 146 7.36 -6.52 -6.41
N SER A 147 6.59 -6.89 -7.44
CA SER A 147 5.19 -6.46 -7.59
C SER A 147 4.31 -7.01 -6.47
N ARG A 148 4.52 -8.25 -6.03
CA ARG A 148 3.80 -8.87 -4.91
C ARG A 148 4.09 -8.15 -3.61
N THR A 149 5.36 -7.85 -3.36
CA THR A 149 5.79 -7.14 -2.16
C THR A 149 5.26 -5.69 -2.16
N TYR A 150 5.25 -5.02 -3.31
CA TYR A 150 4.62 -3.71 -3.48
C TYR A 150 3.13 -3.74 -3.14
N ARG A 151 2.39 -4.74 -3.64
CA ARG A 151 0.97 -4.93 -3.29
C ARG A 151 0.77 -5.10 -1.78
N GLN A 152 1.65 -5.84 -1.11
CA GLN A 152 1.62 -5.99 0.35
C GLN A 152 1.88 -4.65 1.06
N ALA A 153 2.83 -3.83 0.58
CA ALA A 153 3.09 -2.50 1.11
C ALA A 153 1.86 -1.60 1.00
N VAL A 154 1.21 -1.58 -0.17
CA VAL A 154 -0.03 -0.82 -0.41
C VAL A 154 -1.15 -1.29 0.52
N GLN A 155 -1.29 -2.61 0.74
CA GLN A 155 -2.26 -3.17 1.67
C GLN A 155 -2.03 -2.66 3.09
N THR A 156 -0.79 -2.76 3.58
CA THR A 156 -0.43 -2.31 4.93
C THR A 156 -0.70 -0.81 5.11
N GLN A 157 -0.30 -0.01 4.12
CA GLN A 157 -0.53 1.43 4.14
C GLN A 157 -2.03 1.77 4.12
N LEU A 158 -2.83 1.08 3.33
CA LEU A 158 -4.28 1.29 3.26
C LEU A 158 -4.95 0.97 4.60
N VAL A 159 -4.62 -0.18 5.21
CA VAL A 159 -5.14 -0.59 6.52
C VAL A 159 -4.77 0.45 7.59
N ALA A 160 -3.51 0.88 7.62
CA ALA A 160 -3.04 1.89 8.58
C ALA A 160 -3.74 3.25 8.38
N THR A 161 -3.94 3.67 7.13
CA THR A 161 -4.60 4.95 6.83
C THR A 161 -6.08 4.93 7.23
N ILE A 162 -6.81 3.84 6.94
CA ILE A 162 -8.21 3.68 7.37
C ILE A 162 -8.30 3.68 8.89
N ALA A 163 -7.44 2.91 9.57
CA ALA A 163 -7.44 2.85 11.03
C ALA A 163 -7.14 4.22 11.67
N ASN A 164 -6.11 4.92 11.19
CA ASN A 164 -5.77 6.26 11.68
C ASN A 164 -6.93 7.26 11.46
N SER A 165 -7.56 7.24 10.28
CA SER A 165 -8.70 8.11 10.00
C SER A 165 -9.90 7.79 10.90
N TYR A 166 -10.15 6.50 11.15
CA TYR A 166 -11.22 6.05 12.04
C TYR A 166 -11.01 6.51 13.49
N TYR A 167 -9.81 6.30 14.05
CA TYR A 167 -9.51 6.75 15.41
C TYR A 167 -9.45 8.27 15.53
N THR A 168 -9.02 8.97 14.48
CA THR A 168 -9.15 10.44 14.42
C THR A 168 -10.62 10.87 14.50
N LEU A 169 -11.51 10.16 13.81
CA LEU A 169 -12.94 10.44 13.84
C LEU A 169 -13.53 10.23 15.26
N LEU A 170 -13.16 9.12 15.93
CA LEU A 170 -13.58 8.88 17.33
C LEU A 170 -13.05 9.96 18.28
N MET A 171 -11.82 10.42 18.08
CA MET A 171 -11.21 11.51 18.87
C MET A 171 -11.99 12.81 18.67
N LEU A 172 -12.32 13.18 17.44
CA LEU A 172 -13.08 14.39 17.11
C LEU A 172 -14.50 14.36 17.71
N ASP A 173 -15.17 13.20 17.67
CA ASP A 173 -16.48 13.03 18.30
C ASP A 173 -16.42 13.24 19.80
N ASN A 174 -15.42 12.63 20.44
CA ASN A 174 -15.21 12.79 21.88
C ASN A 174 -14.91 14.25 22.25
N GLN A 175 -14.08 14.92 21.45
CA GLN A 175 -13.76 16.33 21.63
C GLN A 175 -15.01 17.22 21.45
N LEU A 176 -15.84 16.93 20.45
CA LEU A 176 -17.10 17.63 20.24
C LEU A 176 -18.08 17.42 21.43
N ALA A 177 -18.17 16.20 21.94
CA ALA A 177 -19.01 15.90 23.12
C ALA A 177 -18.57 16.69 24.36
N ILE A 178 -17.26 16.71 24.65
CA ILE A 178 -16.69 17.51 25.74
C ILE A 178 -16.95 19.01 25.52
N SER A 179 -16.79 19.50 24.29
CA SER A 179 -17.04 20.91 23.96
C SER A 179 -18.50 21.29 24.15
N ARG A 180 -19.44 20.41 23.82
CA ARG A 180 -20.87 20.62 24.07
C ARG A 180 -21.18 20.70 25.55
N GLN A 181 -20.65 19.80 26.37
CA GLN A 181 -20.83 19.84 27.82
C GLN A 181 -20.23 21.11 28.43
N THR A 182 -19.06 21.54 27.93
CA THR A 182 -18.41 22.79 28.37
C THR A 182 -19.20 24.02 27.96
N TYR A 183 -19.82 24.01 26.76
CA TYR A 183 -20.69 25.07 26.30
C TYR A 183 -21.93 25.24 27.19
N GLU A 184 -22.53 24.14 27.61
CA GLU A 184 -23.66 24.17 28.57
C GLU A 184 -23.24 24.78 29.91
N SER A 185 -22.04 24.41 30.42
CA SER A 185 -21.49 24.96 31.66
C SER A 185 -21.22 26.48 31.57
N TRP A 186 -20.68 26.95 30.45
CA TRP A 186 -20.49 28.37 30.20
C TRP A 186 -21.82 29.12 30.05
N THR A 187 -22.83 28.52 29.45
CA THR A 187 -24.16 29.09 29.34
C THR A 187 -24.80 29.33 30.71
N GLU A 188 -24.67 28.37 31.62
CA GLU A 188 -25.16 28.51 33.00
C GLU A 188 -24.33 29.52 33.81
N THR A 189 -23.01 29.58 33.58
CA THR A 189 -22.11 30.57 34.17
C THR A 189 -22.49 31.99 33.72
N GLU A 190 -22.73 32.23 32.44
CA GLU A 190 -23.20 33.53 31.91
C GLU A 190 -24.51 33.94 32.55
N ARG A 191 -25.48 33.02 32.64
CA ARG A 191 -26.78 33.25 33.30
C ARG A 191 -26.65 33.60 34.76
N THR A 192 -25.81 32.91 35.50
CA THR A 192 -25.53 33.17 36.91
C THR A 192 -24.91 34.55 37.13
N LEU A 193 -23.88 34.89 36.31
CA LEU A 193 -23.24 36.20 36.38
C LEU A 193 -24.17 37.36 36.01
N GLU A 194 -25.11 37.16 35.07
CA GLU A 194 -26.16 38.13 34.77
C GLU A 194 -27.11 38.33 35.94
N ALA A 195 -27.48 37.27 36.68
CA ALA A 195 -28.31 37.37 37.87
C ALA A 195 -27.56 38.09 39.02
N LEU A 196 -26.31 37.75 39.27
CA LEU A 196 -25.46 38.44 40.25
C LEU A 196 -25.23 39.90 39.92
N LYS A 197 -25.08 40.27 38.63
CA LYS A 197 -24.98 41.65 38.19
C LYS A 197 -26.28 42.42 38.53
N ARG A 198 -27.46 41.85 38.23
CA ARG A 198 -28.74 42.46 38.60
C ARG A 198 -28.89 42.66 40.11
N ALA A 199 -28.30 41.80 40.93
CA ALA A 199 -28.26 41.91 42.36
C ALA A 199 -27.14 42.86 42.88
N GLY A 200 -26.37 43.51 42.01
CA GLY A 200 -25.28 44.40 42.38
C GLY A 200 -24.01 43.68 42.92
N GLN A 201 -23.93 42.36 42.76
CA GLN A 201 -22.85 41.51 43.24
C GLN A 201 -21.84 41.11 42.12
N SER A 202 -22.02 41.57 40.89
CA SER A 202 -21.08 41.37 39.78
C SER A 202 -21.10 42.59 38.86
N ASN A 203 -20.20 42.61 37.88
CA ASN A 203 -20.04 43.69 36.93
C ASN A 203 -20.20 43.24 35.48
N ASP A 204 -20.30 44.20 34.54
CA ASP A 204 -20.41 43.91 33.11
C ASP A 204 -19.23 43.16 32.53
N ALA A 205 -18.03 43.41 33.03
CA ALA A 205 -16.81 42.75 32.52
C ALA A 205 -16.85 41.23 32.73
N ALA A 206 -17.36 40.75 33.90
CA ALA A 206 -17.49 39.33 34.18
C ALA A 206 -18.52 38.65 33.23
N VAL A 207 -19.67 39.31 32.98
CA VAL A 207 -20.68 38.80 32.06
C VAL A 207 -20.13 38.72 30.63
N LEU A 208 -19.49 39.81 30.16
CA LEU A 208 -18.90 39.85 28.82
C LEU A 208 -17.79 38.82 28.63
N GLN A 209 -16.98 38.59 29.66
CA GLN A 209 -15.94 37.53 29.65
C GLN A 209 -16.56 36.14 29.51
N ALA A 210 -17.59 35.82 30.28
CA ALA A 210 -18.29 34.53 30.19
C ALA A 210 -18.94 34.32 28.83
N ARG A 211 -19.59 35.38 28.29
CA ARG A 211 -20.18 35.39 26.95
C ARG A 211 -19.12 35.19 25.86
N GLY A 212 -17.97 35.87 25.96
CA GLY A 212 -16.83 35.71 25.04
C GLY A 212 -16.33 34.27 25.03
N SER A 213 -16.17 33.66 26.21
CA SER A 213 -15.74 32.24 26.33
C SER A 213 -16.76 31.27 25.70
N ARG A 214 -18.07 31.48 25.94
CA ARG A 214 -19.12 30.68 25.32
C ARG A 214 -19.15 30.78 23.80
N LEU A 215 -19.05 32.02 23.27
CA LEU A 215 -19.03 32.24 21.80
C LEU A 215 -17.78 31.66 21.14
N ALA A 216 -16.61 31.77 21.80
CA ALA A 216 -15.38 31.14 21.30
C ALA A 216 -15.51 29.61 21.23
N LEU A 217 -16.14 29.01 22.23
CA LEU A 217 -16.41 27.57 22.23
C LEU A 217 -17.39 27.16 21.17
N GLU A 218 -18.46 27.95 20.93
CA GLU A 218 -19.42 27.73 19.84
C GLU A 218 -18.74 27.72 18.49
N ALA A 219 -17.84 28.67 18.20
CA ALA A 219 -17.03 28.69 16.98
C ALA A 219 -16.12 27.48 16.85
N SER A 220 -15.54 27.02 17.98
CA SER A 220 -14.72 25.80 18.01
C SER A 220 -15.54 24.54 17.69
N MET A 221 -16.76 24.41 18.21
CA MET A 221 -17.65 23.28 17.89
C MET A 221 -17.98 23.21 16.39
N LEU A 222 -18.26 24.35 15.74
CA LEU A 222 -18.47 24.39 14.28
C LEU A 222 -17.24 23.92 13.50
N THR A 223 -16.05 24.26 13.99
CA THR A 223 -14.79 23.78 13.40
C THR A 223 -14.65 22.27 13.55
N LEU A 224 -14.93 21.72 14.73
CA LEU A 224 -14.91 20.28 14.97
C LEU A 224 -15.91 19.52 14.08
N GLU A 225 -17.13 20.04 13.94
CA GLU A 225 -18.14 19.43 13.05
C GLU A 225 -17.71 19.44 11.58
N LYS A 226 -17.00 20.49 11.14
CA LYS A 226 -16.38 20.52 9.81
C LYS A 226 -15.29 19.48 9.67
N GLU A 227 -14.41 19.32 10.66
CA GLU A 227 -13.33 18.34 10.65
C GLU A 227 -13.86 16.90 10.66
N ILE A 228 -14.92 16.62 11.41
CA ILE A 228 -15.62 15.33 11.40
C ILE A 228 -16.07 15.01 9.97
N ARG A 229 -16.80 15.93 9.34
CA ARG A 229 -17.29 15.75 7.95
C ARG A 229 -16.15 15.55 6.95
N ASN A 230 -15.07 16.31 7.07
CA ASN A 230 -13.90 16.15 6.20
C ASN A 230 -13.23 14.79 6.37
N THR A 231 -13.14 14.31 7.61
CA THR A 231 -12.58 12.99 7.91
C THR A 231 -13.47 11.87 7.37
N GLU A 232 -14.80 11.98 7.53
CA GLU A 232 -15.78 11.06 6.94
C GLU A 232 -15.64 11.01 5.41
N ASN A 233 -15.56 12.18 4.76
CA ASN A 233 -15.36 12.29 3.32
C ASN A 233 -14.05 11.63 2.86
N SER A 234 -12.98 11.80 3.63
CA SER A 234 -11.68 11.17 3.36
C SER A 234 -11.75 9.65 3.47
N ILE A 235 -12.45 9.13 4.48
CA ILE A 235 -12.70 7.68 4.60
C ILE A 235 -13.53 7.19 3.42
N CYS A 236 -14.63 7.88 3.05
CA CYS A 236 -15.44 7.50 1.88
C CYS A 236 -14.61 7.44 0.60
N ALA A 237 -13.70 8.41 0.39
CA ALA A 237 -12.80 8.42 -0.76
C ALA A 237 -11.83 7.22 -0.75
N LEU A 238 -11.25 6.88 0.41
CA LEU A 238 -10.40 5.70 0.56
C LEU A 238 -11.16 4.39 0.26
N LEU A 239 -12.43 4.34 0.63
CA LEU A 239 -13.28 3.18 0.43
C LEU A 239 -13.91 3.13 -0.97
N GLY A 240 -13.74 4.17 -1.80
CA GLY A 240 -14.36 4.26 -3.12
C GLY A 240 -15.89 4.27 -3.08
N MET A 241 -16.47 4.90 -2.05
CA MET A 241 -17.91 4.96 -1.82
C MET A 241 -18.45 6.40 -1.87
N PRO A 242 -19.75 6.60 -2.11
CA PRO A 242 -20.38 7.91 -2.02
C PRO A 242 -20.20 8.55 -0.65
N LEU A 243 -20.21 9.88 -0.59
CA LEU A 243 -20.10 10.64 0.66
C LEU A 243 -21.31 10.33 1.56
N MET A 244 -21.04 9.82 2.75
CA MET A 244 -22.05 9.47 3.74
C MET A 244 -21.45 9.49 5.15
N PRO A 245 -22.27 9.63 6.20
CA PRO A 245 -21.80 9.47 7.56
C PRO A 245 -21.22 8.05 7.78
N ILE A 246 -20.12 7.98 8.52
CA ILE A 246 -19.45 6.71 8.84
C ILE A 246 -19.97 6.19 10.18
N GLU A 247 -20.54 4.97 10.17
CA GLU A 247 -20.90 4.27 11.40
C GLU A 247 -19.65 3.93 12.22
N ARG A 248 -19.74 4.18 13.52
CA ARG A 248 -18.60 4.07 14.43
C ARG A 248 -18.98 3.82 15.88
N SER A 249 -18.08 3.21 16.62
CA SER A 249 -18.18 2.99 18.06
C SER A 249 -17.81 4.25 18.85
N ALA A 250 -18.07 4.26 20.15
CA ALA A 250 -17.58 5.30 21.03
C ALA A 250 -16.10 5.08 21.38
N MET A 251 -15.34 6.16 21.59
CA MET A 251 -13.93 6.10 21.99
C MET A 251 -13.72 5.33 23.32
N ALA A 252 -14.62 5.50 24.27
CA ALA A 252 -14.55 4.84 25.59
C ALA A 252 -14.68 3.31 25.55
N GLY A 253 -15.18 2.73 24.46
CA GLY A 253 -15.32 1.29 24.26
C GLY A 253 -14.15 0.63 23.55
N GLN A 254 -13.10 1.37 23.19
CA GLN A 254 -11.97 0.83 22.45
C GLN A 254 -11.04 0.04 23.36
N LEU A 255 -10.73 -1.20 22.94
CA LEU A 255 -9.77 -2.06 23.63
C LEU A 255 -8.46 -2.03 22.83
N PHE A 256 -7.39 -1.63 23.51
CA PHE A 256 -6.04 -1.68 22.96
C PHE A 256 -5.25 -2.77 23.70
N PRO A 257 -4.31 -3.46 23.04
CA PRO A 257 -3.41 -4.39 23.70
C PRO A 257 -2.58 -3.66 24.76
N ASP A 258 -2.53 -4.20 25.99
CA ASP A 258 -1.75 -3.61 27.09
C ASP A 258 -0.25 -3.60 26.80
N THR A 259 0.23 -4.57 26.02
CA THR A 259 1.64 -4.69 25.62
C THR A 259 1.76 -5.05 24.15
N LEU A 260 2.62 -4.33 23.44
CA LEU A 260 2.99 -4.64 22.07
C LEU A 260 4.34 -5.37 22.07
N ALA A 261 4.33 -6.67 21.73
CA ALA A 261 5.56 -7.42 21.55
C ALA A 261 6.30 -6.92 20.31
N VAL A 262 7.43 -6.26 20.48
CA VAL A 262 8.23 -5.69 19.38
C VAL A 262 8.99 -6.79 18.64
N GLY A 263 9.32 -7.92 19.31
CA GLY A 263 10.08 -9.03 18.72
C GLY A 263 11.56 -8.68 18.44
N ILE A 264 12.25 -9.58 17.75
CA ILE A 264 13.65 -9.37 17.36
C ILE A 264 13.72 -8.43 16.15
N PRO A 265 14.41 -7.28 16.24
CA PRO A 265 14.41 -6.26 15.19
C PRO A 265 14.87 -6.76 13.80
N VAL A 266 15.83 -7.69 13.74
CA VAL A 266 16.34 -8.26 12.49
C VAL A 266 15.26 -9.10 11.78
N GLN A 267 14.43 -9.83 12.53
CA GLN A 267 13.32 -10.60 11.95
C GLN A 267 12.20 -9.67 11.43
N LEU A 268 12.00 -8.50 12.04
CA LEU A 268 11.08 -7.49 11.56
C LEU A 268 11.49 -6.96 10.18
N LEU A 269 12.79 -6.80 9.91
CA LEU A 269 13.28 -6.38 8.58
C LEU A 269 12.88 -7.38 7.49
N ALA A 270 12.91 -8.69 7.77
CA ALA A 270 12.51 -9.71 6.82
C ALA A 270 10.99 -9.66 6.48
N ASN A 271 10.16 -9.13 7.39
CA ASN A 271 8.73 -8.99 7.22
C ASN A 271 8.30 -7.62 6.64
N ARG A 272 9.21 -6.64 6.59
CA ARG A 272 8.93 -5.32 6.03
C ARG A 272 8.87 -5.38 4.50
N PRO A 273 7.72 -4.99 3.89
CA PRO A 273 7.57 -5.06 2.44
C PRO A 273 8.49 -4.08 1.68
N ASP A 274 8.82 -2.92 2.25
CA ASP A 274 9.75 -1.94 1.65
C ASP A 274 11.17 -2.50 1.55
N VAL A 275 11.65 -3.23 2.58
CA VAL A 275 12.96 -3.90 2.59
C VAL A 275 12.98 -5.09 1.61
N ARG A 276 11.88 -5.84 1.50
CA ARG A 276 11.78 -6.97 0.57
C ARG A 276 11.65 -6.54 -0.89
N GLN A 277 11.17 -5.34 -1.14
CA GLN A 277 11.01 -4.77 -2.47
C GLN A 277 12.35 -4.32 -3.06
N ALA A 278 13.29 -3.82 -2.23
CA ALA A 278 14.63 -3.41 -2.62
C ALA A 278 15.52 -4.62 -2.93
#